data_0b890462ddd4926ef1248d2057a23b3a
#
_entry.id   0b890462ddd4926ef1248d2057a23b3a
#
_cell.length_a   1.000
_cell.length_b   1.000
_cell.length_c   1.000
_cell.angle_alpha   90.00
_cell.angle_beta   90.00
_cell.angle_gamma   90.00
#
_symmetry.space_group_name_H-M   'P 1'
#
loop_
_entity.id
_entity.type
_entity.pdbx_description
1 polymer ?
#
loop_
_entity_poly.entity_id
_entity_poly.type
_entity_poly.pdbx_seq_one_letter_code
_entity_poly.pdbx_strand_id
1 'polypeptide(L)'
;MNLKIALIGGIIFYVVQFLLGMITGPLLHEGILDPYYQQTAAFWRPELMQDPPDMAALMPRWITTGVIFAIIIAGIYSMIRQSFSGSGLLKGVKYGVMLTVLMAGWSAAWSGIFNLPDAIWLWWTAESVLYFVVAGAVLGWVSAKLSPES
;
A
#
# COMPACT_ATOMS: atom_id res chain seq x y z
N MET A 1 14.45 16.09 -4.65
CA MET A 1 13.12 15.69 -4.13
C MET A 1 12.20 16.91 -4.08
N ASN A 2 11.00 16.80 -4.61
CA ASN A 2 10.01 17.89 -4.55
C ASN A 2 9.11 17.70 -3.31
N LEU A 3 9.24 18.60 -2.32
CA LEU A 3 8.51 18.50 -1.04
C LEU A 3 6.99 18.60 -1.19
N LYS A 4 6.49 19.36 -2.18
CA LYS A 4 5.03 19.44 -2.43
C LYS A 4 4.49 18.08 -2.88
N ILE A 5 5.20 17.40 -3.77
CA ILE A 5 4.83 16.04 -4.22
C ILE A 5 4.96 15.06 -3.05
N ALA A 6 6.03 15.12 -2.27
CA ALA A 6 6.22 14.22 -1.15
C ALA A 6 5.08 14.34 -0.12
N LEU A 7 4.76 15.55 0.31
CA LEU A 7 3.76 15.78 1.37
C LEU A 7 2.33 15.64 0.83
N ILE A 8 1.95 16.46 -0.17
CA ILE A 8 0.57 16.46 -0.68
C ILE A 8 0.28 15.17 -1.44
N GLY A 9 1.20 14.78 -2.34
CA GLY A 9 1.08 13.52 -3.08
C GLY A 9 1.05 12.31 -2.16
N GLY A 10 1.88 12.30 -1.10
CA GLY A 10 1.90 11.23 -0.11
C GLY A 10 0.60 11.11 0.67
N ILE A 11 0.04 12.22 1.14
CA ILE A 11 -1.27 12.20 1.82
C ILE A 11 -2.36 11.67 0.88
N ILE A 12 -2.40 12.13 -0.37
CA ILE A 12 -3.38 11.66 -1.35
C ILE A 12 -3.18 10.17 -1.65
N PHE A 13 -1.93 9.72 -1.80
CA PHE A 13 -1.59 8.32 -2.00
C PHE A 13 -2.12 7.46 -0.84
N TYR A 14 -1.90 7.89 0.41
CA TYR A 14 -2.42 7.23 1.60
C TYR A 14 -3.94 7.17 1.61
N VAL A 15 -4.61 8.30 1.35
CA VAL A 15 -6.09 8.35 1.32
C VAL A 15 -6.65 7.36 0.30
N VAL A 16 -6.07 7.28 -0.89
CA VAL A 16 -6.50 6.30 -1.91
C VAL A 16 -6.33 4.87 -1.40
N GLN A 17 -5.18 4.55 -0.81
CA GLN A 17 -4.95 3.21 -0.24
C GLN A 17 -5.92 2.91 0.91
N PHE A 18 -6.19 3.88 1.78
CA PHE A 18 -7.13 3.73 2.88
C PHE A 18 -8.55 3.44 2.38
N LEU A 19 -9.02 4.17 1.36
CA LEU A 19 -10.32 3.94 0.74
C LEU A 19 -10.41 2.56 0.06
N LEU A 20 -9.35 2.13 -0.60
CA LEU A 20 -9.28 0.78 -1.17
C LEU A 20 -9.34 -0.28 -0.05
N GLY A 21 -8.63 -0.05 1.07
CA GLY A 21 -8.65 -0.92 2.24
C GLY A 21 -10.03 -1.06 2.88
N MET A 22 -10.85 -0.01 2.87
CA MET A 22 -12.24 -0.11 3.31
C MET A 22 -13.09 -1.05 2.46
N ILE A 23 -12.69 -1.29 1.21
CA ILE A 23 -13.37 -2.22 0.29
C ILE A 23 -12.76 -3.62 0.42
N THR A 24 -11.43 -3.71 0.37
CA THR A 24 -10.74 -5.01 0.40
C THR A 24 -10.75 -5.66 1.79
N GLY A 25 -10.80 -4.85 2.86
CA GLY A 25 -10.83 -5.31 4.24
C GLY A 25 -11.91 -6.36 4.48
N PRO A 26 -13.20 -6.02 4.37
CA PRO A 26 -14.29 -6.98 4.58
C PRO A 26 -14.25 -8.16 3.60
N LEU A 27 -13.88 -7.93 2.35
CA LEU A 27 -13.89 -8.98 1.32
C LEU A 27 -12.73 -9.95 1.45
N LEU A 28 -11.53 -9.43 1.65
CA LEU A 28 -10.30 -10.21 1.66
C LEU A 28 -9.91 -10.64 3.07
N HIS A 29 -9.79 -9.69 4.00
CA HIS A 29 -9.23 -9.96 5.32
C HIS A 29 -10.25 -10.61 6.28
N GLU A 30 -11.50 -10.12 6.29
CA GLU A 30 -12.56 -10.69 7.11
C GLU A 30 -13.30 -11.85 6.41
N GLY A 31 -13.16 -11.95 5.06
CA GLY A 31 -13.76 -13.02 4.27
C GLY A 31 -12.77 -14.14 3.97
N ILE A 32 -11.97 -13.96 2.92
CA ILE A 32 -11.13 -15.04 2.36
C ILE A 32 -9.99 -15.45 3.30
N LEU A 33 -9.35 -14.49 3.97
CA LEU A 33 -8.15 -14.71 4.78
C LEU A 33 -8.43 -15.01 6.25
N ASP A 34 -9.64 -14.75 6.75
CA ASP A 34 -9.95 -14.96 8.16
C ASP A 34 -9.60 -16.38 8.67
N PRO A 35 -9.95 -17.48 7.99
CA PRO A 35 -9.57 -18.82 8.46
C PRO A 35 -8.06 -19.02 8.61
N TYR A 36 -7.26 -18.38 7.76
CA TYR A 36 -5.79 -18.45 7.83
C TYR A 36 -5.24 -17.58 8.96
N TYR A 37 -5.85 -16.44 9.23
CA TYR A 37 -5.49 -15.59 10.37
C TYR A 37 -5.77 -16.27 11.70
N GLN A 38 -6.91 -16.94 11.82
CA GLN A 38 -7.27 -17.71 13.01
C GLN A 38 -6.27 -18.85 13.28
N GLN A 39 -5.81 -19.56 12.25
CA GLN A 39 -4.80 -20.61 12.36
C GLN A 39 -3.43 -20.07 12.82
N THR A 40 -3.17 -18.81 12.60
CA THR A 40 -1.90 -18.13 12.91
C THR A 40 -2.06 -17.04 13.95
N ALA A 41 -3.06 -17.12 14.81
CA ALA A 41 -3.44 -16.09 15.78
C ALA A 41 -2.27 -15.57 16.64
N ALA A 42 -1.31 -16.42 16.98
CA ALA A 42 -0.14 -16.05 17.76
C ALA A 42 0.81 -15.04 17.07
N PHE A 43 0.71 -14.88 15.74
CA PHE A 43 1.50 -13.91 14.98
C PHE A 43 0.90 -12.51 14.96
N TRP A 44 -0.41 -12.41 15.25
CA TRP A 44 -1.14 -11.15 15.09
C TRP A 44 -1.21 -10.39 16.39
N ARG A 45 -1.45 -9.09 16.26
CA ARG A 45 -1.71 -8.27 17.45
C ARG A 45 -2.99 -8.73 18.12
N PRO A 46 -3.02 -8.79 19.47
CA PRO A 46 -4.19 -9.26 20.22
C PRO A 46 -5.47 -8.50 19.86
N GLU A 47 -5.35 -7.21 19.52
CA GLU A 47 -6.48 -6.36 19.15
C GLU A 47 -7.17 -6.80 17.85
N LEU A 48 -6.44 -7.45 16.94
CA LEU A 48 -6.99 -8.03 15.69
C LEU A 48 -7.73 -9.34 15.93
N MET A 49 -7.36 -10.06 16.99
CA MET A 49 -7.91 -11.38 17.32
C MET A 49 -9.13 -11.33 18.26
N GLN A 50 -9.62 -10.15 18.57
CA GLN A 50 -10.87 -9.95 19.29
C GLN A 50 -12.08 -10.13 18.37
N ASP A 51 -13.23 -10.41 18.92
CA ASP A 51 -14.49 -10.51 18.18
C ASP A 51 -15.53 -9.54 18.78
N PRO A 52 -15.82 -8.40 18.12
CA PRO A 52 -15.17 -7.87 16.91
C PRO A 52 -13.74 -7.33 17.19
N PRO A 53 -12.89 -7.21 16.16
CA PRO A 53 -11.55 -6.63 16.30
C PRO A 53 -11.56 -5.20 16.85
N ASP A 54 -10.64 -4.88 17.78
CA ASP A 54 -10.51 -3.52 18.33
C ASP A 54 -9.76 -2.61 17.34
N MET A 55 -10.48 -2.18 16.32
CA MET A 55 -9.95 -1.26 15.29
C MET A 55 -9.61 0.10 15.87
N ALA A 56 -10.28 0.55 16.92
CA ALA A 56 -10.03 1.86 17.54
C ALA A 56 -8.62 1.92 18.16
N ALA A 57 -8.18 0.84 18.80
CA ALA A 57 -6.84 0.75 19.36
C ALA A 57 -5.74 0.71 18.27
N LEU A 58 -6.02 0.13 17.10
CA LEU A 58 -5.06 -0.04 16.01
C LEU A 58 -4.93 1.20 15.12
N MET A 59 -6.03 1.94 14.91
CA MET A 59 -6.14 3.03 13.95
C MET A 59 -5.07 4.11 14.09
N PRO A 60 -4.72 4.65 15.29
CA PRO A 60 -3.71 5.67 15.43
C PRO A 60 -2.34 5.23 14.89
N ARG A 61 -1.96 3.98 15.16
CA ARG A 61 -0.71 3.41 14.67
C ARG A 61 -0.74 3.21 13.15
N TRP A 62 -1.82 2.65 12.61
CA TRP A 62 -1.96 2.40 11.18
C TRP A 62 -1.94 3.69 10.38
N ILE A 63 -2.69 4.70 10.82
CA ILE A 63 -2.70 6.01 10.16
C ILE A 63 -1.29 6.62 10.18
N THR A 64 -0.64 6.67 11.35
CA THR A 64 0.67 7.30 11.48
C THR A 64 1.72 6.61 10.60
N THR A 65 1.83 5.29 10.69
CA THR A 65 2.81 4.53 9.91
C THR A 65 2.49 4.55 8.42
N GLY A 66 1.22 4.47 8.06
CA GLY A 66 0.76 4.51 6.67
C GLY A 66 1.02 5.87 6.01
N VAL A 67 0.76 6.98 6.71
CA VAL A 67 1.06 8.33 6.21
C VAL A 67 2.57 8.53 6.05
N ILE A 68 3.39 8.11 7.02
CA ILE A 68 4.84 8.20 6.91
C ILE A 68 5.34 7.42 5.69
N PHE A 69 4.89 6.18 5.54
CA PHE A 69 5.24 5.34 4.40
C PHE A 69 4.83 5.98 3.07
N ALA A 70 3.62 6.50 2.97
CA ALA A 70 3.11 7.15 1.77
C ALA A 70 3.90 8.42 1.40
N ILE A 71 4.32 9.22 2.39
CA ILE A 71 5.19 10.39 2.16
C ILE A 71 6.55 9.94 1.60
N ILE A 72 7.14 8.87 2.15
CA ILE A 72 8.39 8.30 1.63
C ILE A 72 8.21 7.85 0.18
N ILE A 73 7.16 7.09 -0.12
CA ILE A 73 6.84 6.60 -1.46
C ILE A 73 6.67 7.76 -2.45
N ALA A 74 5.90 8.78 -2.10
CA ALA A 74 5.72 9.96 -2.93
C ALA A 74 7.00 10.79 -3.09
N GLY A 75 7.83 10.84 -2.04
CA GLY A 75 9.15 11.45 -2.09
C GLY A 75 10.09 10.76 -3.09
N ILE A 76 10.15 9.43 -3.07
CA ILE A 76 10.91 8.62 -4.03
C ILE A 76 10.37 8.86 -5.43
N TYR A 77 9.03 8.77 -5.62
CA TYR A 77 8.41 9.08 -6.91
C TYR A 77 8.84 10.44 -7.44
N SER A 78 8.86 11.48 -6.61
CA SER A 78 9.25 12.83 -7.01
C SER A 78 10.68 12.93 -7.53
N MET A 79 11.56 12.01 -7.12
CA MET A 79 12.96 11.97 -7.53
C MET A 79 13.14 11.23 -8.87
N ILE A 80 12.34 10.17 -9.09
CA ILE A 80 12.55 9.27 -10.23
C ILE A 80 11.49 9.42 -11.34
N ARG A 81 10.45 10.24 -11.15
CA ARG A 81 9.33 10.36 -12.09
C ARG A 81 9.74 10.76 -13.51
N GLN A 82 10.86 11.48 -13.68
CA GLN A 82 11.38 11.85 -14.99
C GLN A 82 11.98 10.67 -15.77
N SER A 83 12.33 9.59 -15.09
CA SER A 83 12.79 8.36 -15.73
C SER A 83 11.65 7.56 -16.39
N PHE A 84 10.40 7.88 -16.07
CA PHE A 84 9.24 7.25 -16.69
C PHE A 84 8.73 8.10 -17.86
N SER A 85 8.45 7.45 -18.99
CA SER A 85 7.84 8.09 -20.16
C SER A 85 6.31 8.10 -20.08
N GLY A 86 5.68 9.10 -20.69
CA GLY A 86 4.24 9.23 -20.84
C GLY A 86 3.62 10.33 -19.98
N SER A 87 2.29 10.37 -19.94
CA SER A 87 1.54 11.32 -19.11
C SER A 87 1.80 11.09 -17.63
N GLY A 88 1.51 12.10 -16.80
CA GLY A 88 1.65 11.98 -15.35
C GLY A 88 0.95 10.74 -14.78
N LEU A 89 -0.28 10.47 -15.23
CA LEU A 89 -1.03 9.28 -14.84
C LEU A 89 -0.26 7.99 -15.22
N LEU A 90 0.22 7.89 -16.45
CA LEU A 90 0.97 6.69 -16.91
C LEU A 90 2.29 6.51 -16.17
N LYS A 91 3.01 7.59 -15.85
CA LYS A 91 4.19 7.56 -15.00
C LYS A 91 3.88 7.00 -13.62
N GLY A 92 2.75 7.42 -13.04
CA GLY A 92 2.25 6.92 -11.75
C GLY A 92 1.88 5.43 -11.80
N VAL A 93 1.21 4.97 -12.86
CA VAL A 93 0.92 3.54 -13.08
C VAL A 93 2.22 2.73 -13.16
N LYS A 94 3.19 3.15 -13.97
CA LYS A 94 4.50 2.46 -14.08
C LYS A 94 5.22 2.38 -12.74
N TYR A 95 5.17 3.45 -11.96
CA TYR A 95 5.71 3.47 -10.61
C TYR A 95 4.98 2.49 -9.68
N GLY A 96 3.64 2.47 -9.72
CA GLY A 96 2.83 1.53 -8.96
C GLY A 96 3.16 0.07 -9.30
N VAL A 97 3.31 -0.25 -10.59
CA VAL A 97 3.76 -1.59 -11.03
C VAL A 97 5.15 -1.91 -10.48
N MET A 98 6.09 -0.98 -10.52
CA MET A 98 7.42 -1.17 -9.94
C MET A 98 7.34 -1.47 -8.42
N LEU A 99 6.53 -0.73 -7.68
CA LEU A 99 6.32 -0.99 -6.24
C LEU A 99 5.69 -2.36 -5.99
N THR A 100 4.74 -2.79 -6.84
CA THR A 100 4.15 -4.13 -6.75
C THR A 100 5.20 -5.23 -6.94
N VAL A 101 6.07 -5.09 -7.93
CA VAL A 101 7.15 -6.06 -8.16
C VAL A 101 8.11 -6.12 -6.97
N LEU A 102 8.47 -4.97 -6.40
CA LEU A 102 9.30 -4.93 -5.18
C LEU A 102 8.60 -5.59 -4.00
N MET A 103 7.30 -5.36 -3.83
CA MET A 103 6.51 -5.98 -2.76
C MET A 103 6.37 -7.48 -2.95
N ALA A 104 6.16 -7.95 -4.18
CA ALA A 104 6.12 -9.37 -4.50
C ALA A 104 7.45 -10.07 -4.17
N GLY A 105 8.57 -9.46 -4.57
CA GLY A 105 9.91 -9.96 -4.22
C GLY A 105 10.16 -9.99 -2.72
N TRP A 106 9.73 -8.96 -2.00
CA TRP A 106 9.79 -8.89 -0.55
C TRP A 106 8.96 -10.00 0.11
N SER A 107 7.69 -10.16 -0.32
CA SER A 107 6.80 -11.21 0.18
C SER A 107 7.38 -12.60 -0.06
N ALA A 108 7.92 -12.86 -1.26
CA ALA A 108 8.57 -14.13 -1.59
C ALA A 108 9.80 -14.41 -0.70
N ALA A 109 10.62 -13.39 -0.39
CA ALA A 109 11.77 -13.54 0.49
C ALA A 109 11.33 -13.88 1.94
N TRP A 110 10.30 -13.22 2.46
CA TRP A 110 9.82 -13.42 3.81
C TRP A 110 9.00 -14.71 3.99
N SER A 111 8.35 -15.20 2.93
CA SER A 111 7.61 -16.48 2.97
C SER A 111 8.51 -17.69 3.29
N GLY A 112 9.81 -17.60 3.00
CA GLY A 112 10.79 -18.61 3.38
C GLY A 112 11.25 -18.54 4.84
N ILE A 113 10.85 -17.50 5.59
CA ILE A 113 11.28 -17.25 6.98
C ILE A 113 10.12 -17.39 7.96
N PHE A 114 8.97 -16.80 7.64
CA PHE A 114 7.78 -16.86 8.48
C PHE A 114 6.87 -18.01 8.08
N ASN A 115 6.51 -18.82 9.07
CA ASN A 115 5.59 -19.95 8.87
C ASN A 115 4.12 -19.47 8.81
N LEU A 116 3.83 -18.64 7.82
CA LEU A 116 2.47 -18.22 7.49
C LEU A 116 1.99 -19.00 6.28
N PRO A 117 0.68 -19.34 6.20
CA PRO A 117 0.08 -19.99 5.03
C PRO A 117 0.36 -19.24 3.73
N ASP A 118 0.70 -19.97 2.66
CA ASP A 118 0.99 -19.39 1.34
C ASP A 118 -0.15 -18.51 0.82
N ALA A 119 -1.40 -18.84 1.17
CA ALA A 119 -2.56 -18.04 0.81
C ALA A 119 -2.45 -16.59 1.30
N ILE A 120 -1.90 -16.34 2.48
CA ILE A 120 -1.71 -14.98 3.02
C ILE A 120 -0.74 -14.20 2.12
N TRP A 121 0.41 -14.80 1.76
CA TRP A 121 1.41 -14.16 0.91
C TRP A 121 0.89 -13.85 -0.49
N LEU A 122 0.16 -14.79 -1.07
CA LEU A 122 -0.43 -14.65 -2.42
C LEU A 122 -1.47 -13.53 -2.44
N TRP A 123 -2.41 -13.52 -1.48
CA TRP A 123 -3.45 -12.51 -1.44
C TRP A 123 -2.93 -11.12 -1.10
N TRP A 124 -1.98 -10.99 -0.18
CA TRP A 124 -1.32 -9.70 0.09
C TRP A 124 -0.57 -9.17 -1.12
N THR A 125 0.08 -10.06 -1.88
CA THR A 125 0.74 -9.66 -3.13
C THR A 125 -0.28 -9.22 -4.18
N ALA A 126 -1.37 -9.95 -4.35
CA ALA A 126 -2.44 -9.59 -5.28
C ALA A 126 -3.10 -8.25 -4.90
N GLU A 127 -3.38 -8.04 -3.61
CA GLU A 127 -3.93 -6.77 -3.10
C GLU A 127 -2.95 -5.60 -3.31
N SER A 128 -1.65 -5.83 -3.19
CA SER A 128 -0.64 -4.81 -3.42
C SER A 128 -0.65 -4.28 -4.86
N VAL A 129 -1.05 -5.08 -5.86
CA VAL A 129 -1.27 -4.63 -7.25
C VAL A 129 -2.32 -3.52 -7.27
N LEU A 130 -3.48 -3.79 -6.65
CA LEU A 130 -4.56 -2.82 -6.58
C LEU A 130 -4.12 -1.54 -5.88
N TYR A 131 -3.52 -1.66 -4.71
CA TYR A 131 -3.10 -0.52 -3.89
C TYR A 131 -2.07 0.36 -4.59
N PHE A 132 -0.98 -0.24 -5.07
CA PHE A 132 0.11 0.54 -5.64
C PHE A 132 -0.20 1.07 -7.04
N VAL A 133 -0.90 0.31 -7.88
CA VAL A 133 -1.21 0.77 -9.24
C VAL A 133 -2.23 1.89 -9.20
N VAL A 134 -3.32 1.75 -8.44
CA VAL A 134 -4.36 2.78 -8.36
C VAL A 134 -3.84 4.03 -7.64
N ALA A 135 -3.24 3.88 -6.45
CA ALA A 135 -2.70 5.02 -5.73
C ALA A 135 -1.52 5.66 -6.49
N GLY A 136 -0.71 4.88 -7.18
CA GLY A 136 0.35 5.36 -8.06
C GLY A 136 -0.18 6.17 -9.23
N ALA A 137 -1.23 5.73 -9.90
CA ALA A 137 -1.89 6.47 -10.97
C ALA A 137 -2.37 7.85 -10.50
N VAL A 138 -3.04 7.89 -9.34
CA VAL A 138 -3.51 9.14 -8.74
C VAL A 138 -2.34 10.03 -8.32
N LEU A 139 -1.30 9.47 -7.70
CA LEU A 139 -0.07 10.19 -7.35
C LEU A 139 0.56 10.84 -8.59
N GLY A 140 0.68 10.09 -9.67
CA GLY A 140 1.25 10.59 -10.92
C GLY A 140 0.43 11.72 -11.53
N TRP A 141 -0.90 11.57 -11.55
CA TRP A 141 -1.82 12.60 -12.02
C TRP A 141 -1.76 13.88 -11.18
N VAL A 142 -1.76 13.78 -9.87
CA VAL A 142 -1.64 14.91 -8.94
C VAL A 142 -0.28 15.58 -9.07
N SER A 143 0.80 14.79 -9.14
CA SER A 143 2.15 15.30 -9.26
C SER A 143 2.37 16.14 -10.51
N ALA A 144 1.75 15.76 -11.63
CA ALA A 144 1.80 16.54 -12.86
C ALA A 144 1.13 17.92 -12.71
N LYS A 145 0.11 18.02 -11.85
CA LYS A 145 -0.56 19.30 -11.55
C LYS A 145 0.22 20.14 -10.53
N LEU A 146 0.83 19.49 -9.52
CA LEU A 146 1.59 20.19 -8.47
C LEU A 146 2.92 20.75 -8.98
N SER A 147 3.52 20.10 -9.95
CA SER A 147 4.82 20.45 -10.52
C SER A 147 4.88 19.97 -11.97
N PRO A 148 4.32 20.76 -12.92
CA PRO A 148 4.43 20.44 -14.34
C PRO A 148 5.89 20.25 -14.76
N GLU A 149 6.13 19.28 -15.62
CA GLU A 149 7.44 19.07 -16.23
C GLU A 149 7.52 19.97 -17.45
N SER A 150 8.52 20.85 -17.50
CA SER A 150 8.86 21.66 -18.67
C SER A 150 9.45 20.82 -19.79
#